data_a8c8b2fb55b0038d833c1825ccd693e8
#
_entry.id   a8c8b2fb55b0038d833c1825ccd693e8
#
_cell.length_a   1.000
_cell.length_b   1.000
_cell.length_c   1.000
_cell.angle_alpha   90.00
_cell.angle_beta   90.00
_cell.angle_gamma   90.00
#
_symmetry.space_group_name_H-M   'P 1'
#
loop_
_entity.id
_entity.type
_entity.pdbx_description
1 polymer ?
#
loop_
_entity_poly.entity_id
_entity_poly.type
_entity_poly.pdbx_seq_one_letter_code
_entity_poly.pdbx_strand_id
1 'polypeptide(L)'
;MHRKLLLYMLTLVLVVVMFIAAGLFFVGQFSTTTEKYSNNLTFQNEFYTRQIEKFFDDLSMMTEMLANDSSAIIDDYLNEKGIHISALNDSQLYTEGVQEVLFPKLKEELLKADASGAFIMLNATVNTGEANSDKSRTGLYFQRSTLDRTDETLLMF
;
A
#
# COMPACT_ATOMS: atom_id res chain seq x y z
N MET A 1 62.68 -49.99 -19.67
CA MET A 1 61.22 -49.87 -19.82
C MET A 1 60.49 -49.29 -18.55
N HIS A 2 60.87 -49.68 -17.39
CA HIS A 2 60.18 -49.26 -16.12
C HIS A 2 60.17 -47.75 -15.89
N ARG A 3 61.19 -46.99 -16.19
CA ARG A 3 61.23 -45.52 -15.99
C ARG A 3 60.13 -44.77 -16.80
N LYS A 4 59.89 -45.20 -18.06
CA LYS A 4 58.87 -44.57 -18.91
C LYS A 4 57.45 -44.88 -18.38
N LEU A 5 57.22 -46.10 -17.93
CA LEU A 5 55.94 -46.51 -17.37
C LEU A 5 55.64 -45.76 -16.08
N LEU A 6 56.62 -45.58 -15.20
CA LEU A 6 56.52 -44.85 -13.96
C LEU A 6 56.20 -43.37 -14.20
N LEU A 7 56.81 -42.78 -15.25
CA LEU A 7 56.54 -41.38 -15.62
C LEU A 7 55.12 -41.19 -16.15
N TYR A 8 54.59 -42.13 -16.96
CA TYR A 8 53.22 -42.10 -17.42
C TYR A 8 52.22 -42.28 -16.29
N MET A 9 52.46 -43.16 -15.33
CA MET A 9 51.60 -43.33 -14.14
C MET A 9 51.60 -42.05 -13.30
N LEU A 10 52.73 -41.39 -13.09
CA LEU A 10 52.83 -40.16 -12.33
C LEU A 10 52.09 -39.02 -13.00
N THR A 11 52.21 -38.86 -14.31
CA THR A 11 51.48 -37.82 -15.07
C THR A 11 49.98 -38.07 -15.03
N LEU A 12 49.54 -39.31 -15.17
CA LEU A 12 48.10 -39.67 -15.07
C LEU A 12 47.54 -39.30 -13.74
N VAL A 13 48.22 -39.66 -12.64
CA VAL A 13 47.76 -39.30 -11.27
C VAL A 13 47.70 -37.80 -11.08
N LEU A 14 48.70 -37.06 -11.58
CA LEU A 14 48.73 -35.60 -11.46
C LEU A 14 47.55 -34.94 -12.23
N VAL A 15 47.21 -35.43 -13.41
CA VAL A 15 46.07 -34.96 -14.20
C VAL A 15 44.75 -35.23 -13.47
N VAL A 16 44.59 -36.44 -12.92
CA VAL A 16 43.38 -36.78 -12.15
C VAL A 16 43.21 -35.88 -10.92
N VAL A 17 44.30 -35.64 -10.17
CA VAL A 17 44.27 -34.74 -9.00
C VAL A 17 43.90 -33.30 -9.40
N MET A 18 44.45 -32.80 -10.53
CA MET A 18 44.06 -31.47 -11.04
C MET A 18 42.59 -31.39 -11.43
N PHE A 19 42.01 -32.41 -12.05
CA PHE A 19 40.59 -32.43 -12.37
C PHE A 19 39.72 -32.44 -11.13
N ILE A 20 40.06 -33.20 -10.11
CA ILE A 20 39.35 -33.23 -8.82
C ILE A 20 39.41 -31.86 -8.14
N ALA A 21 40.60 -31.26 -8.06
CA ALA A 21 40.79 -29.94 -7.47
C ALA A 21 40.00 -28.84 -8.22
N ALA A 22 40.02 -28.86 -9.55
CA ALA A 22 39.22 -27.95 -10.37
C ALA A 22 37.70 -28.15 -10.12
N GLY A 23 37.23 -29.40 -10.06
CA GLY A 23 35.83 -29.72 -9.77
C GLY A 23 35.40 -29.18 -8.42
N LEU A 24 36.17 -29.40 -7.36
CA LEU A 24 35.90 -28.90 -6.02
C LEU A 24 35.88 -27.36 -5.97
N PHE A 25 36.78 -26.71 -6.70
CA PHE A 25 36.84 -25.25 -6.80
C PHE A 25 35.58 -24.69 -7.45
N PHE A 26 35.11 -25.28 -8.56
CA PHE A 26 33.89 -24.87 -9.23
C PHE A 26 32.65 -25.07 -8.34
N VAL A 27 32.55 -26.23 -7.69
CA VAL A 27 31.40 -26.49 -6.76
C VAL A 27 31.37 -25.47 -5.60
N GLY A 28 32.55 -25.15 -5.03
CA GLY A 28 32.65 -24.14 -3.98
C GLY A 28 32.22 -22.73 -4.46
N GLN A 29 32.61 -22.35 -5.67
CA GLN A 29 32.21 -21.07 -6.27
C GLN A 29 30.71 -21.00 -6.51
N PHE A 30 30.10 -22.05 -7.04
CA PHE A 30 28.64 -22.09 -7.26
C PHE A 30 27.85 -22.04 -5.95
N SER A 31 28.26 -22.76 -4.92
CA SER A 31 27.63 -22.75 -3.60
C SER A 31 27.64 -21.32 -2.99
N THR A 32 28.80 -20.65 -2.99
CA THR A 32 28.94 -19.30 -2.44
C THR A 32 28.12 -18.27 -3.22
N THR A 33 28.01 -18.42 -4.54
CA THR A 33 27.22 -17.51 -5.39
C THR A 33 25.72 -17.68 -5.14
N THR A 34 25.24 -18.92 -5.01
CA THR A 34 23.83 -19.22 -4.73
C THR A 34 23.41 -18.69 -3.36
N GLU A 35 24.27 -18.85 -2.36
CA GLU A 35 24.04 -18.37 -1.00
C GLU A 35 23.96 -16.82 -0.94
N LYS A 36 24.88 -16.13 -1.61
CA LYS A 36 24.86 -14.66 -1.73
C LYS A 36 23.61 -14.17 -2.46
N TYR A 37 23.18 -14.85 -3.52
CA TYR A 37 22.00 -14.51 -4.28
C TYR A 37 20.73 -14.71 -3.44
N SER A 38 20.61 -15.85 -2.74
CA SER A 38 19.51 -16.13 -1.84
C SER A 38 19.40 -15.10 -0.72
N ASN A 39 20.54 -14.78 -0.06
CA ASN A 39 20.56 -13.79 1.01
C ASN A 39 20.17 -12.39 0.52
N ASN A 40 20.60 -12.00 -0.69
CA ASN A 40 20.23 -10.72 -1.29
C ASN A 40 18.72 -10.66 -1.61
N LEU A 41 18.15 -11.74 -2.16
CA LEU A 41 16.70 -11.82 -2.40
C LEU A 41 15.90 -11.75 -1.10
N THR A 42 16.34 -12.46 -0.06
CA THR A 42 15.69 -12.42 1.26
C THR A 42 15.73 -11.01 1.83
N PHE A 43 16.88 -10.35 1.77
CA PHE A 43 17.04 -8.96 2.24
C PHE A 43 16.14 -8.00 1.45
N GLN A 44 16.09 -8.11 0.12
CA GLN A 44 15.22 -7.28 -0.70
C GLN A 44 13.74 -7.52 -0.37
N ASN A 45 13.34 -8.78 -0.21
CA ASN A 45 11.96 -9.12 0.14
C ASN A 45 11.57 -8.54 1.51
N GLU A 46 12.42 -8.70 2.52
CA GLU A 46 12.19 -8.10 3.85
C GLU A 46 12.12 -6.57 3.79
N PHE A 47 12.99 -5.95 2.99
CA PHE A 47 12.98 -4.50 2.82
C PHE A 47 11.66 -4.01 2.20
N TYR A 48 11.19 -4.64 1.12
CA TYR A 48 9.92 -4.28 0.50
C TYR A 48 8.72 -4.58 1.41
N THR A 49 8.74 -5.69 2.14
CA THR A 49 7.69 -6.02 3.10
C THR A 49 7.57 -4.94 4.16
N ARG A 50 8.68 -4.51 4.76
CA ARG A 50 8.66 -3.43 5.76
C ARG A 50 8.19 -2.09 5.19
N GLN A 51 8.52 -1.78 3.93
CA GLN A 51 8.03 -0.56 3.29
C GLN A 51 6.51 -0.61 3.08
N ILE A 52 5.99 -1.76 2.66
CA ILE A 52 4.55 -1.98 2.48
C ILE A 52 3.83 -1.91 3.83
N GLU A 53 4.33 -2.57 4.85
CA GLU A 53 3.78 -2.51 6.21
C GLU A 53 3.73 -1.07 6.71
N LYS A 54 4.84 -0.34 6.62
CA LYS A 54 4.87 1.07 7.01
C LYS A 54 3.86 1.92 6.24
N PHE A 55 3.74 1.72 4.92
CA PHE A 55 2.75 2.45 4.11
C PHE A 55 1.32 2.22 4.60
N PHE A 56 0.96 0.96 4.91
CA PHE A 56 -0.38 0.64 5.41
C PHE A 56 -0.60 1.15 6.84
N ASP A 57 0.41 1.12 7.70
CA ASP A 57 0.35 1.70 9.05
C ASP A 57 0.12 3.21 8.99
N ASP A 58 0.88 3.93 8.16
CA ASP A 58 0.73 5.37 7.95
C ASP A 58 -0.67 5.70 7.40
N LEU A 59 -1.15 4.92 6.41
CA LEU A 59 -2.48 5.09 5.82
C LEU A 59 -3.61 4.82 6.84
N SER A 60 -3.45 3.79 7.67
CA SER A 60 -4.40 3.46 8.74
C SER A 60 -4.50 4.60 9.76
N MET A 61 -3.37 5.12 10.21
CA MET A 61 -3.32 6.26 11.12
C MET A 61 -3.99 7.50 10.52
N MET A 62 -3.70 7.83 9.26
CA MET A 62 -4.32 8.96 8.56
C MET A 62 -5.83 8.77 8.43
N THR A 63 -6.30 7.55 8.18
CA THR A 63 -7.74 7.24 8.09
C THR A 63 -8.44 7.43 9.43
N GLU A 64 -7.81 7.00 10.53
CA GLU A 64 -8.34 7.21 11.89
C GLU A 64 -8.40 8.70 12.24
N MET A 65 -7.35 9.47 11.93
CA MET A 65 -7.35 10.91 12.12
C MET A 65 -8.45 11.59 11.30
N LEU A 66 -8.60 11.22 10.02
CA LEU A 66 -9.65 11.75 9.16
C LEU A 66 -11.05 11.45 9.74
N ALA A 67 -11.28 10.24 10.23
CA ALA A 67 -12.56 9.87 10.84
C ALA A 67 -12.87 10.68 12.09
N ASN A 68 -11.89 10.87 12.97
CA ASN A 68 -12.04 11.66 14.20
C ASN A 68 -12.29 13.14 13.89
N ASP A 69 -11.49 13.74 13.01
CA ASP A 69 -11.64 15.13 12.61
C ASP A 69 -12.98 15.36 11.89
N SER A 70 -13.39 14.43 11.03
CA SER A 70 -14.68 14.49 10.33
C SER A 70 -15.85 14.42 11.31
N SER A 71 -15.76 13.59 12.35
CA SER A 71 -16.78 13.52 13.39
C SER A 71 -16.91 14.86 14.14
N ALA A 72 -15.78 15.47 14.50
CA ALA A 72 -15.79 16.79 15.15
C ALA A 72 -16.39 17.88 14.24
N ILE A 73 -16.03 17.92 12.97
CA ILE A 73 -16.58 18.88 11.98
C ILE A 73 -18.09 18.70 11.83
N ILE A 74 -18.58 17.45 11.79
CA ILE A 74 -20.01 17.16 11.72
C ILE A 74 -20.72 17.64 12.99
N ASP A 75 -20.18 17.34 14.16
CA ASP A 75 -20.76 17.76 15.45
C ASP A 75 -20.84 19.29 15.54
N ASP A 76 -19.79 20.00 15.14
CA ASP A 76 -19.78 21.47 15.10
C ASP A 76 -20.87 22.02 14.16
N TYR A 77 -20.99 21.46 12.95
CA TYR A 77 -22.03 21.84 12.00
C TYR A 77 -23.45 21.61 12.56
N LEU A 78 -23.70 20.44 13.15
CA LEU A 78 -24.99 20.10 13.73
C LEU A 78 -25.37 21.04 14.89
N ASN A 79 -24.39 21.35 15.75
CA ASN A 79 -24.54 22.28 16.85
C ASN A 79 -24.84 23.72 16.38
N GLU A 80 -24.12 24.18 15.35
CA GLU A 80 -24.36 25.51 14.75
C GLU A 80 -25.76 25.64 14.17
N LYS A 81 -26.25 24.59 13.54
CA LYS A 81 -27.61 24.56 12.98
C LYS A 81 -28.71 24.25 14.03
N GLY A 82 -28.32 23.84 15.23
CA GLY A 82 -29.27 23.44 16.28
C GLY A 82 -30.08 22.18 15.92
N ILE A 83 -29.49 21.27 15.16
CA ILE A 83 -30.14 20.03 14.67
C ILE A 83 -29.51 18.80 15.27
N HIS A 84 -30.28 17.73 15.39
CA HIS A 84 -29.78 16.43 15.81
C HIS A 84 -29.30 15.61 14.59
N ILE A 85 -28.33 14.70 14.77
CA ILE A 85 -27.77 13.87 13.71
C ILE A 85 -28.82 13.09 12.91
N SER A 86 -29.93 12.71 13.55
CA SER A 86 -31.04 12.05 12.86
C SER A 86 -31.73 12.91 11.79
N ALA A 87 -31.56 14.24 11.83
CA ALA A 87 -32.10 15.16 10.83
C ALA A 87 -31.35 15.08 9.49
N LEU A 88 -30.20 14.42 9.44
CA LEU A 88 -29.49 14.12 8.19
C LEU A 88 -30.25 13.10 7.33
N ASN A 89 -31.04 12.22 7.97
CA ASN A 89 -31.95 11.35 7.24
C ASN A 89 -33.08 12.16 6.64
N ASP A 90 -33.48 11.87 5.42
CA ASP A 90 -34.54 12.54 4.67
C ASP A 90 -34.31 14.02 4.36
N SER A 91 -33.15 14.58 4.68
CA SER A 91 -32.83 15.97 4.40
C SER A 91 -31.61 16.12 3.49
N GLN A 92 -31.88 16.29 2.22
CA GLN A 92 -30.83 16.59 1.24
C GLN A 92 -30.08 17.87 1.63
N LEU A 93 -30.76 18.90 2.09
CA LEU A 93 -30.15 20.18 2.47
C LEU A 93 -29.11 20.03 3.58
N TYR A 94 -29.40 19.28 4.64
CA TYR A 94 -28.49 19.08 5.76
C TYR A 94 -27.34 18.14 5.36
N THR A 95 -27.60 17.15 4.52
CA THR A 95 -26.60 16.23 4.01
C THR A 95 -25.58 16.94 3.09
N GLU A 96 -26.07 17.80 2.19
CA GLU A 96 -25.21 18.65 1.35
C GLU A 96 -24.38 19.61 2.20
N GLY A 97 -24.97 20.23 3.22
CA GLY A 97 -24.24 21.10 4.14
C GLY A 97 -23.11 20.36 4.90
N VAL A 98 -23.35 19.13 5.35
CA VAL A 98 -22.29 18.30 5.94
C VAL A 98 -21.19 17.98 4.91
N GLN A 99 -21.56 17.66 3.67
CA GLN A 99 -20.60 17.40 2.61
C GLN A 99 -19.73 18.65 2.31
N GLU A 100 -20.34 19.84 2.29
CA GLU A 100 -19.62 21.10 2.07
C GLU A 100 -18.60 21.38 3.15
N VAL A 101 -18.92 21.16 4.45
CA VAL A 101 -17.97 21.41 5.53
C VAL A 101 -16.88 20.33 5.63
N LEU A 102 -17.15 19.11 5.17
CA LEU A 102 -16.18 18.02 5.12
C LEU A 102 -15.22 18.11 3.91
N PHE A 103 -15.66 18.75 2.84
CA PHE A 103 -14.90 18.84 1.58
C PHE A 103 -13.46 19.35 1.76
N PRO A 104 -13.18 20.49 2.46
CA PRO A 104 -11.83 20.99 2.62
C PRO A 104 -10.93 20.01 3.35
N LYS A 105 -11.46 19.34 4.38
CA LYS A 105 -10.70 18.37 5.18
C LYS A 105 -10.34 17.14 4.38
N LEU A 106 -11.31 16.56 3.66
CA LEU A 106 -11.06 15.39 2.82
C LEU A 106 -10.06 15.70 1.71
N LYS A 107 -10.16 16.89 1.10
CA LYS A 107 -9.19 17.36 0.11
C LYS A 107 -7.79 17.50 0.70
N GLU A 108 -7.66 18.11 1.86
CA GLU A 108 -6.37 18.30 2.54
C GLU A 108 -5.70 16.96 2.84
N GLU A 109 -6.44 16.01 3.41
CA GLU A 109 -5.90 14.70 3.76
C GLU A 109 -5.55 13.87 2.50
N LEU A 110 -6.36 13.95 1.44
CA LEU A 110 -6.01 13.29 0.18
C LEU A 110 -4.72 13.86 -0.45
N LEU A 111 -4.48 15.16 -0.32
CA LEU A 111 -3.23 15.78 -0.82
C LEU A 111 -2.01 15.36 -0.01
N LYS A 112 -2.17 15.10 1.29
CA LYS A 112 -1.08 14.62 2.16
C LYS A 112 -0.81 13.12 1.98
N ALA A 113 -1.85 12.33 1.73
CA ALA A 113 -1.73 10.89 1.56
C ALA A 113 -1.17 10.54 0.17
N ASP A 114 -0.34 9.50 0.09
CA ASP A 114 0.05 8.90 -1.20
C ASP A 114 -1.02 7.89 -1.66
N ALA A 115 -2.27 8.38 -1.72
CA ALA A 115 -3.45 7.60 -2.11
C ALA A 115 -4.07 8.15 -3.39
N SER A 116 -4.70 7.30 -4.16
CA SER A 116 -5.40 7.66 -5.39
C SER A 116 -6.76 8.30 -5.14
N GLY A 117 -7.35 8.08 -3.98
CA GLY A 117 -8.65 8.62 -3.59
C GLY A 117 -8.91 8.48 -2.10
N ALA A 118 -9.90 9.23 -1.62
CA ALA A 118 -10.41 9.15 -0.26
C ALA A 118 -11.93 9.29 -0.25
N PHE A 119 -12.58 8.71 0.74
CA PHE A 119 -14.01 8.81 0.89
C PHE A 119 -14.41 8.89 2.37
N ILE A 120 -15.53 9.57 2.62
CA ILE A 120 -16.21 9.58 3.90
C ILE A 120 -17.65 9.11 3.62
N MET A 121 -18.10 8.10 4.36
CA MET A 121 -19.46 7.60 4.25
C MET A 121 -20.21 7.92 5.53
N LEU A 122 -21.34 8.61 5.40
CA LEU A 122 -22.20 8.96 6.51
C LEU A 122 -23.22 7.84 6.76
N ASN A 123 -23.51 7.56 8.00
CA ASN A 123 -24.59 6.62 8.34
C ASN A 123 -25.97 7.33 8.26
N ALA A 124 -26.21 7.97 7.13
CA ALA A 124 -27.44 8.70 6.83
C ALA A 124 -27.83 8.44 5.37
N THR A 125 -29.12 8.57 5.06
CA THR A 125 -29.64 8.44 3.70
C THR A 125 -30.73 9.47 3.44
N VAL A 126 -30.74 10.02 2.24
CA VAL A 126 -31.83 10.94 1.78
C VAL A 126 -32.99 10.17 1.13
N ASN A 127 -32.89 8.85 1.04
CA ASN A 127 -33.85 7.99 0.34
C ASN A 127 -34.61 7.07 1.28
N THR A 128 -35.05 7.53 2.46
CA THR A 128 -35.72 6.69 3.47
C THR A 128 -37.04 6.11 2.97
N GLY A 129 -37.70 6.76 2.02
CA GLY A 129 -38.96 6.28 1.38
C GLY A 129 -38.76 5.18 0.32
N GLU A 130 -37.53 4.89 -0.08
CA GLU A 130 -37.26 3.94 -1.16
C GLU A 130 -37.06 2.50 -0.66
N ALA A 131 -37.35 1.53 -1.53
CA ALA A 131 -37.10 0.13 -1.24
C ALA A 131 -35.59 -0.11 -1.01
N ASN A 132 -35.22 -0.76 0.09
CA ASN A 132 -33.82 -0.98 0.54
C ASN A 132 -33.08 0.29 0.98
N SER A 133 -33.78 1.31 1.43
CA SER A 133 -33.17 2.51 2.01
C SER A 133 -32.25 2.24 3.19
N ASP A 134 -32.46 1.13 3.92
CA ASP A 134 -31.60 0.62 4.98
C ASP A 134 -30.18 0.29 4.51
N LYS A 135 -30.00 0.04 3.20
CA LYS A 135 -28.71 -0.23 2.53
C LYS A 135 -28.12 0.98 1.82
N SER A 136 -28.89 2.07 1.72
CA SER A 136 -28.44 3.32 1.12
C SER A 136 -27.66 4.15 2.13
N ARG A 137 -26.55 4.73 1.69
CA ARG A 137 -25.73 5.65 2.49
C ARG A 137 -25.30 6.80 1.60
N THR A 138 -25.20 7.96 2.21
CA THR A 138 -24.65 9.14 1.53
C THR A 138 -23.21 9.37 1.97
N GLY A 139 -22.42 10.04 1.14
CA GLY A 139 -21.03 10.27 1.46
C GLY A 139 -20.36 11.22 0.48
N LEU A 140 -19.08 11.37 0.64
CA LEU A 140 -18.22 12.22 -0.16
C LEU A 140 -17.06 11.37 -0.66
N TYR A 141 -16.80 11.38 -1.97
CA TYR A 141 -15.71 10.66 -2.59
C TYR A 141 -14.85 11.61 -3.43
N PHE A 142 -13.54 11.54 -3.25
CA PHE A 142 -12.56 12.25 -4.05
C PHE A 142 -11.58 11.30 -4.67
N GLN A 143 -11.22 11.58 -5.91
CA GLN A 143 -10.19 10.83 -6.64
C GLN A 143 -9.22 11.80 -7.30
N ARG A 144 -7.92 11.48 -7.23
CA ARG A 144 -6.91 12.18 -8.03
C ARG A 144 -7.07 11.80 -9.50
N SER A 145 -7.14 12.80 -10.38
CA SER A 145 -7.06 12.54 -11.83
C SER A 145 -5.62 12.20 -12.20
N THR A 146 -5.44 11.07 -12.87
CA THR A 146 -4.12 10.64 -13.37
C THR A 146 -3.75 11.26 -14.72
N LEU A 147 -4.66 12.08 -15.30
CA LEU A 147 -4.53 12.55 -16.67
C LEU A 147 -3.54 13.72 -16.85
N ASP A 148 -3.18 14.42 -15.77
CA ASP A 148 -2.15 15.45 -15.87
C ASP A 148 -1.41 15.60 -14.53
N ARG A 149 -0.11 15.28 -14.52
CA ARG A 149 0.76 15.48 -13.35
C ARG A 149 1.02 16.97 -13.04
N THR A 150 0.55 17.86 -13.89
CA THR A 150 0.75 19.31 -13.79
C THR A 150 -0.48 20.06 -13.28
N ASP A 151 -1.68 19.48 -13.38
CA ASP A 151 -2.91 20.05 -12.81
C ASP A 151 -3.56 19.01 -11.87
N GLU A 152 -3.50 19.25 -10.55
CA GLU A 152 -4.19 18.45 -9.54
C GLU A 152 -5.71 18.69 -9.66
N THR A 153 -6.32 18.09 -10.67
CA THR A 153 -7.78 18.15 -10.83
C THR A 153 -8.41 17.11 -9.93
N LEU A 154 -9.07 17.58 -8.88
CA LEU A 154 -9.90 16.75 -8.02
C LEU A 154 -11.29 16.63 -8.64
N LEU A 155 -11.76 15.42 -8.86
CA LEU A 155 -13.12 15.12 -9.30
C LEU A 155 -13.97 14.78 -8.08
N MET A 156 -15.08 15.50 -7.92
CA MET A 156 -16.11 15.24 -6.92
C MET A 156 -17.25 14.42 -7.55
N PHE A 157 -17.66 13.35 -6.91
CA PHE A 157 -18.80 12.51 -7.30
C PHE A 157 -19.79 12.37 -6.16
#